data_ee17d7d9dea47008da3314c65217664f
#
_entry.id   ee17d7d9dea47008da3314c65217664f
#
_cell.length_a   1.000
_cell.length_b   1.000
_cell.length_c   1.000
_cell.angle_alpha   90.00
_cell.angle_beta   90.00
_cell.angle_gamma   90.00
#
_symmetry.space_group_name_H-M   'P 1'
#
loop_
_entity.id
_entity.type
_entity.pdbx_description
1 polymer ?
#
loop_
_entity_poly.entity_id
_entity_poly.type
_entity_poly.pdbx_seq_one_letter_code
_entity_poly.pdbx_strand_id
1 'polypeptide(L)'
;MAFTLQIGEKAPDFKLPATDGNTYSLADFADAPVLVVFFTCNHCPYVIGSDEVTRQTAERFAPQGVKFVGINSNSKATNPDDDFPHMVERMKQHKFPWRYLYDESQEVALAYGALRTPHFYVFDKDRKLVYTGRGVDNPRETAKMTVNNLAQALEEHLAGKPVSTPLTNPIGCNVKWVGQDAHWMPAEACDLVLPEKAPA
;
A
#
# COMPACT_ATOMS: atom_id res chain seq x y z
N MET A 1 17.01 -11.66 -8.00
CA MET A 1 16.69 -10.34 -7.38
C MET A 1 15.27 -10.45 -6.88
N ALA A 2 14.94 -9.98 -5.67
CA ALA A 2 13.56 -10.05 -5.18
C ALA A 2 12.68 -9.11 -6.01
N PHE A 3 11.44 -9.53 -6.30
CA PHE A 3 10.49 -8.69 -7.04
C PHE A 3 10.08 -7.47 -6.23
N THR A 4 9.73 -7.67 -4.96
CA THR A 4 9.29 -6.62 -4.04
C THR A 4 10.48 -5.90 -3.40
N LEU A 5 10.35 -4.58 -3.21
CA LEU A 5 11.31 -3.74 -2.51
C LEU A 5 11.67 -4.31 -1.14
N GLN A 6 12.96 -4.34 -0.81
CA GLN A 6 13.48 -4.96 0.40
C GLN A 6 13.67 -3.94 1.54
N ILE A 7 13.60 -4.43 2.79
CA ILE A 7 13.87 -3.60 3.97
C ILE A 7 15.24 -2.92 3.87
N GLY A 8 15.27 -1.62 4.14
CA GLY A 8 16.46 -0.76 4.03
C GLY A 8 16.67 -0.13 2.66
N GLU A 9 15.99 -0.59 1.61
CA GLU A 9 16.07 0.04 0.29
C GLU A 9 15.35 1.39 0.26
N LYS A 10 15.78 2.26 -0.64
CA LYS A 10 15.18 3.58 -0.85
C LYS A 10 13.85 3.47 -1.59
N ALA A 11 12.91 4.32 -1.21
CA ALA A 11 11.66 4.48 -1.97
C ALA A 11 11.97 4.85 -3.43
N PRO A 12 11.49 4.09 -4.41
CA PRO A 12 11.51 4.53 -5.79
C PRO A 12 10.73 5.83 -5.96
N ASP A 13 11.24 6.73 -6.80
CA ASP A 13 10.56 7.98 -7.08
C ASP A 13 9.28 7.75 -7.88
N PHE A 14 8.35 8.68 -7.76
CA PHE A 14 7.12 8.72 -8.55
C PHE A 14 6.73 10.17 -8.83
N LYS A 15 6.00 10.38 -9.91
CA LYS A 15 5.33 11.64 -10.23
C LYS A 15 4.02 11.32 -10.94
N LEU A 16 2.92 11.37 -10.20
CA LEU A 16 1.63 10.84 -10.63
C LEU A 16 0.50 11.86 -10.45
N PRO A 17 -0.51 11.86 -11.32
CA PRO A 17 -1.72 12.65 -11.15
C PRO A 17 -2.53 12.13 -9.96
N ALA A 18 -3.15 13.05 -9.23
CA ALA A 18 -4.00 12.77 -8.09
C ALA A 18 -5.44 13.17 -8.33
N THR A 19 -6.33 12.58 -7.57
CA THR A 19 -7.79 12.81 -7.66
C THR A 19 -8.22 14.23 -7.27
N ASP A 20 -7.33 15.01 -6.66
CA ASP A 20 -7.56 16.43 -6.32
C ASP A 20 -7.18 17.41 -7.45
N GLY A 21 -6.77 16.88 -8.61
CA GLY A 21 -6.39 17.66 -9.78
C GLY A 21 -4.92 18.09 -9.82
N ASN A 22 -4.15 17.78 -8.79
CA ASN A 22 -2.72 18.05 -8.73
C ASN A 22 -1.90 16.83 -9.18
N THR A 23 -0.60 17.04 -9.37
CA THR A 23 0.39 15.99 -9.56
C THR A 23 1.33 15.98 -8.36
N TYR A 24 1.60 14.81 -7.81
CA TYR A 24 2.50 14.65 -6.67
C TYR A 24 3.68 13.74 -7.02
N SER A 25 4.84 14.12 -6.50
CA SER A 25 6.07 13.33 -6.53
C SER A 25 6.45 12.89 -5.11
N LEU A 26 7.41 11.97 -5.00
CA LEU A 26 7.96 11.58 -3.70
C LEU A 26 8.52 12.78 -2.93
N ALA A 27 9.12 13.76 -3.63
CA ALA A 27 9.69 14.97 -3.04
C ALA A 27 8.64 15.86 -2.36
N ASP A 28 7.38 15.84 -2.79
CA ASP A 28 6.30 16.60 -2.17
C ASP A 28 5.95 16.13 -0.74
N PHE A 29 6.47 14.99 -0.34
CA PHE A 29 6.31 14.42 1.01
C PHE A 29 7.61 14.46 1.83
N ALA A 30 8.63 15.18 1.38
CA ALA A 30 9.95 15.21 2.01
C ALA A 30 9.95 15.69 3.47
N ASP A 31 8.98 16.51 3.87
CA ASP A 31 8.81 17.01 5.23
C ASP A 31 8.21 15.95 6.22
N ALA A 32 7.65 14.86 5.72
CA ALA A 32 7.09 13.82 6.57
C ALA A 32 8.20 12.95 7.21
N PRO A 33 8.24 12.84 8.55
CA PRO A 33 9.20 11.97 9.24
C PRO A 33 8.97 10.49 8.94
N VAL A 34 7.73 10.12 8.59
CA VAL A 34 7.36 8.78 8.14
C VAL A 34 6.37 8.91 6.99
N LEU A 35 6.60 8.16 5.92
CA LEU A 35 5.72 8.08 4.76
C LEU A 35 5.20 6.66 4.58
N VAL A 36 3.89 6.51 4.49
CA VAL A 36 3.22 5.27 4.12
C VAL A 36 2.76 5.38 2.68
N VAL A 37 3.33 4.57 1.80
CA VAL A 37 2.85 4.37 0.43
C VAL A 37 2.11 3.04 0.40
N PHE A 38 0.92 3.01 -0.20
CA PHE A 38 0.21 1.76 -0.34
C PHE A 38 -0.48 1.65 -1.69
N PHE A 39 -0.36 0.48 -2.29
CA PHE A 39 -1.07 0.14 -3.52
C PHE A 39 -2.48 -0.30 -3.16
N THR A 40 -3.44 0.33 -3.78
CA THR A 40 -4.87 0.17 -3.50
C THR A 40 -5.67 0.24 -4.79
N CYS A 41 -6.98 0.07 -4.73
CA CYS A 41 -7.85 0.17 -5.89
C CYS A 41 -9.30 0.51 -5.46
N ASN A 42 -10.22 0.54 -6.43
CA ASN A 42 -11.59 0.96 -6.14
C ASN A 42 -12.53 -0.21 -5.83
N HIS A 43 -12.23 -1.41 -6.32
CA HIS A 43 -13.19 -2.53 -6.34
C HIS A 43 -12.83 -3.72 -5.43
N CYS A 44 -11.56 -3.84 -5.01
CA CYS A 44 -11.11 -5.02 -4.28
C CYS A 44 -11.82 -5.15 -2.91
N PRO A 45 -12.48 -6.28 -2.61
CA PRO A 45 -13.19 -6.45 -1.34
C PRO A 45 -12.27 -6.40 -0.12
N TYR A 46 -10.99 -6.69 -0.26
CA TYR A 46 -9.99 -6.56 0.79
C TYR A 46 -9.61 -5.10 1.05
N VAL A 47 -9.61 -4.26 0.02
CA VAL A 47 -9.46 -2.81 0.15
C VAL A 47 -10.68 -2.21 0.83
N ILE A 48 -11.87 -2.46 0.27
CA ILE A 48 -13.14 -1.91 0.78
C ILE A 48 -13.36 -2.35 2.23
N GLY A 49 -13.10 -3.60 2.55
CA GLY A 49 -13.27 -4.13 3.91
C GLY A 49 -12.32 -3.49 4.94
N SER A 50 -11.11 -3.06 4.51
CA SER A 50 -10.12 -2.46 5.40
C SER A 50 -10.03 -0.93 5.32
N ASP A 51 -10.82 -0.27 4.50
CA ASP A 51 -10.80 1.19 4.32
C ASP A 51 -10.91 1.95 5.64
N GLU A 52 -11.85 1.58 6.49
CA GLU A 52 -12.10 2.29 7.74
C GLU A 52 -10.94 2.10 8.74
N VAL A 53 -10.39 0.90 8.83
CA VAL A 53 -9.22 0.66 9.70
C VAL A 53 -7.98 1.37 9.17
N THR A 54 -7.82 1.43 7.84
CA THR A 54 -6.73 2.21 7.21
C THR A 54 -6.91 3.70 7.48
N ARG A 55 -8.15 4.23 7.37
CA ARG A 55 -8.48 5.61 7.73
C ARG A 55 -8.11 5.91 9.17
N GLN A 56 -8.59 5.11 10.11
CA GLN A 56 -8.33 5.28 11.55
C GLN A 56 -6.83 5.24 11.86
N THR A 57 -6.09 4.36 11.19
CA THR A 57 -4.63 4.29 11.33
C THR A 57 -3.98 5.58 10.82
N ALA A 58 -4.37 6.07 9.63
CA ALA A 58 -3.84 7.30 9.07
C ALA A 58 -4.13 8.52 9.97
N GLU A 59 -5.37 8.65 10.45
CA GLU A 59 -5.79 9.74 11.34
C GLU A 59 -5.08 9.69 12.69
N ARG A 60 -4.92 8.50 13.26
CA ARG A 60 -4.21 8.29 14.53
C ARG A 60 -2.77 8.78 14.50
N PHE A 61 -2.06 8.53 13.43
CA PHE A 61 -0.63 8.87 13.31
C PHE A 61 -0.36 10.22 12.62
N ALA A 62 -1.37 10.86 12.04
CA ALA A 62 -1.23 12.17 11.41
C ALA A 62 -0.66 13.26 12.35
N PRO A 63 -1.04 13.37 13.65
CA PRO A 63 -0.45 14.33 14.58
C PRO A 63 1.07 14.14 14.81
N GLN A 64 1.59 12.94 14.53
CA GLN A 64 3.02 12.62 14.62
C GLN A 64 3.76 12.84 13.29
N GLY A 65 3.09 13.42 12.30
CA GLY A 65 3.66 13.76 10.99
C GLY A 65 3.66 12.62 9.97
N VAL A 66 3.03 11.49 10.26
CA VAL A 66 2.91 10.39 9.30
C VAL A 66 1.98 10.80 8.17
N LYS A 67 2.45 10.69 6.93
CA LYS A 67 1.64 10.91 5.73
C LYS A 67 1.38 9.60 5.02
N PHE A 68 0.18 9.50 4.44
CA PHE A 68 -0.27 8.36 3.66
C PHE A 68 -0.49 8.77 2.20
N VAL A 69 -0.06 7.89 1.28
CA VAL A 69 -0.26 8.03 -0.17
C VAL A 69 -0.79 6.71 -0.71
N GLY A 70 -2.00 6.73 -1.22
CA GLY A 70 -2.59 5.59 -1.93
C GLY A 70 -2.29 5.70 -3.43
N ILE A 71 -1.90 4.59 -4.06
CA ILE A 71 -1.62 4.52 -5.49
C ILE A 71 -2.49 3.42 -6.10
N ASN A 72 -3.26 3.77 -7.13
CA ASN A 72 -3.97 2.79 -7.96
C ASN A 72 -3.18 2.55 -9.24
N SER A 73 -2.72 1.32 -9.42
CA SER A 73 -2.00 0.87 -10.61
C SER A 73 -2.77 -0.22 -11.36
N ASN A 74 -4.01 -0.52 -10.97
CA ASN A 74 -4.78 -1.55 -11.64
C ASN A 74 -5.18 -1.14 -13.06
N SER A 75 -5.09 -2.09 -13.98
CA SER A 75 -5.54 -1.91 -15.35
C SER A 75 -7.07 -1.76 -15.42
N LYS A 76 -7.55 -0.65 -15.95
CA LYS A 76 -8.97 -0.43 -16.27
C LYS A 76 -9.50 -1.38 -17.35
N ALA A 77 -8.63 -1.96 -18.16
CA ALA A 77 -9.02 -2.96 -19.14
C ALA A 77 -9.42 -4.29 -18.50
N THR A 78 -8.77 -4.65 -17.37
CA THR A 78 -9.10 -5.83 -16.58
C THR A 78 -10.26 -5.56 -15.63
N ASN A 79 -10.30 -4.35 -15.06
CA ASN A 79 -11.39 -3.92 -14.18
C ASN A 79 -11.75 -2.45 -14.44
N PRO A 80 -12.86 -2.19 -15.16
CA PRO A 80 -13.28 -0.82 -15.50
C PRO A 80 -13.50 0.11 -14.31
N ASP A 81 -13.87 -0.43 -13.14
CA ASP A 81 -14.10 0.38 -11.93
C ASP A 81 -12.81 0.95 -11.32
N ASP A 82 -11.65 0.52 -11.82
CA ASP A 82 -10.34 1.04 -11.38
C ASP A 82 -9.82 2.20 -12.25
N ASP A 83 -10.66 2.82 -13.04
CA ASP A 83 -10.30 4.01 -13.81
C ASP A 83 -10.22 5.28 -12.93
N PHE A 84 -9.66 6.33 -13.48
CA PHE A 84 -9.46 7.60 -12.77
C PHE A 84 -10.77 8.29 -12.35
N PRO A 85 -11.85 8.33 -13.18
CA PRO A 85 -13.12 8.88 -12.75
C PRO A 85 -13.71 8.21 -11.51
N HIS A 86 -13.66 6.89 -11.41
CA HIS A 86 -14.11 6.15 -10.23
C HIS A 86 -13.23 6.42 -9.00
N MET A 87 -11.92 6.65 -9.17
CA MET A 87 -11.06 7.10 -8.07
C MET A 87 -11.50 8.46 -7.52
N VAL A 88 -11.80 9.42 -8.41
CA VAL A 88 -12.29 10.76 -8.02
C VAL A 88 -13.60 10.66 -7.25
N GLU A 89 -14.54 9.86 -7.75
CA GLU A 89 -15.83 9.65 -7.09
C GLU A 89 -15.68 9.00 -5.72
N ARG A 90 -14.84 7.98 -5.61
CA ARG A 90 -14.53 7.29 -4.36
C ARG A 90 -13.96 8.26 -3.30
N MET A 91 -13.05 9.15 -3.71
CA MET A 91 -12.50 10.18 -2.81
C MET A 91 -13.53 11.20 -2.37
N LYS A 92 -14.48 11.60 -3.26
CA LYS A 92 -15.58 12.49 -2.90
C LYS A 92 -16.53 11.86 -1.88
N GLN A 93 -16.86 10.58 -2.07
CA GLN A 93 -17.78 9.84 -1.19
C GLN A 93 -17.18 9.58 0.17
N HIS A 94 -15.94 9.08 0.21
CA HIS A 94 -15.32 8.59 1.44
C HIS A 94 -14.44 9.64 2.14
N LYS A 95 -13.94 10.66 1.43
CA LYS A 95 -13.07 11.73 1.98
C LYS A 95 -11.90 11.17 2.78
N PHE A 96 -11.20 10.19 2.19
CA PHE A 96 -10.05 9.58 2.83
C PHE A 96 -8.94 10.59 3.14
N PRO A 97 -8.21 10.45 4.26
CA PRO A 97 -7.18 11.41 4.71
C PRO A 97 -5.84 11.29 3.97
N TRP A 98 -5.79 10.67 2.81
CA TRP A 98 -4.57 10.50 2.00
C TRP A 98 -4.73 11.06 0.61
N ARG A 99 -3.60 11.31 -0.08
CA ARG A 99 -3.59 11.57 -1.52
C ARG A 99 -3.80 10.26 -2.26
N TYR A 100 -4.64 10.26 -3.28
CA TYR A 100 -4.93 9.10 -4.09
C TYR A 100 -4.44 9.34 -5.52
N LEU A 101 -3.36 8.65 -5.90
CA LEU A 101 -2.61 8.84 -7.13
C LEU A 101 -2.91 7.72 -8.13
N TYR A 102 -2.83 8.05 -9.41
CA TYR A 102 -3.07 7.11 -10.50
C TYR A 102 -1.79 6.77 -11.27
N ASP A 103 -1.37 5.52 -11.20
CA ASP A 103 -0.22 4.95 -11.93
C ASP A 103 -0.73 4.13 -13.12
N GLU A 104 -1.22 4.83 -14.16
CA GLU A 104 -1.79 4.19 -15.37
C GLU A 104 -0.75 3.36 -16.12
N SER A 105 0.52 3.78 -16.11
CA SER A 105 1.63 3.07 -16.77
C SER A 105 2.06 1.81 -16.04
N GLN A 106 1.72 1.67 -14.76
CA GLN A 106 2.17 0.60 -13.85
C GLN A 106 3.68 0.58 -13.56
N GLU A 107 4.40 1.60 -13.99
CA GLU A 107 5.86 1.69 -13.75
C GLU A 107 6.19 1.83 -12.26
N VAL A 108 5.35 2.55 -11.50
CA VAL A 108 5.54 2.70 -10.06
C VAL A 108 5.22 1.40 -9.33
N ALA A 109 4.14 0.72 -9.69
CA ALA A 109 3.83 -0.60 -9.12
C ALA A 109 4.97 -1.60 -9.38
N LEU A 110 5.55 -1.57 -10.56
CA LEU A 110 6.69 -2.43 -10.92
C LEU A 110 7.95 -2.06 -10.11
N ALA A 111 8.25 -0.78 -9.97
CA ALA A 111 9.42 -0.30 -9.23
C ALA A 111 9.36 -0.65 -7.73
N TYR A 112 8.17 -0.61 -7.13
CA TYR A 112 7.94 -1.03 -5.74
C TYR A 112 7.81 -2.55 -5.59
N GLY A 113 7.57 -3.25 -6.68
CA GLY A 113 7.25 -4.67 -6.67
C GLY A 113 5.95 -4.96 -5.94
N ALA A 114 4.89 -4.20 -6.28
CA ALA A 114 3.59 -4.36 -5.67
C ALA A 114 2.96 -5.70 -6.07
N LEU A 115 2.53 -6.49 -5.09
CA LEU A 115 1.97 -7.83 -5.30
C LEU A 115 0.44 -7.82 -5.32
N ARG A 116 -0.16 -7.10 -4.38
CA ARG A 116 -1.59 -7.15 -4.08
C ARG A 116 -2.16 -5.77 -3.78
N THR A 117 -3.47 -5.69 -3.68
CA THR A 117 -4.19 -4.53 -3.15
C THR A 117 -5.07 -4.98 -1.97
N PRO A 118 -4.88 -4.41 -0.75
CA PRO A 118 -3.87 -3.41 -0.40
C PRO A 118 -2.48 -4.02 -0.12
N HIS A 119 -1.41 -3.29 -0.46
CA HIS A 119 -0.04 -3.63 -0.12
C HIS A 119 0.67 -2.38 0.41
N PHE A 120 1.16 -2.41 1.64
CA PHE A 120 1.71 -1.27 2.35
C PHE A 120 3.24 -1.26 2.38
N TYR A 121 3.81 -0.06 2.32
CA TYR A 121 5.24 0.24 2.44
C TYR A 121 5.40 1.41 3.39
N VAL A 122 6.16 1.24 4.46
CA VAL A 122 6.46 2.29 5.44
C VAL A 122 7.92 2.70 5.30
N PHE A 123 8.14 3.99 5.06
CA PHE A 123 9.45 4.58 4.89
C PHE A 123 9.77 5.54 6.03
N ASP A 124 11.02 5.49 6.50
CA ASP A 124 11.55 6.43 7.47
C ASP A 124 11.80 7.84 6.87
N LYS A 125 12.36 8.75 7.68
CA LYS A 125 12.71 10.12 7.25
C LYS A 125 13.70 10.18 6.07
N ASP A 126 14.54 9.16 5.94
CA ASP A 126 15.53 9.04 4.87
C ASP A 126 14.98 8.25 3.67
N ARG A 127 13.67 7.93 3.69
CA ARG A 127 12.96 7.12 2.68
C ARG A 127 13.53 5.72 2.53
N LYS A 128 14.06 5.15 3.61
CA LYS A 128 14.40 3.74 3.67
C LYS A 128 13.20 2.93 4.16
N LEU A 129 12.96 1.80 3.51
CA LEU A 129 11.86 0.91 3.86
C LEU A 129 12.10 0.27 5.23
N VAL A 130 11.14 0.42 6.15
CA VAL A 130 11.16 -0.17 7.49
C VAL A 130 10.08 -1.23 7.70
N TYR A 131 9.03 -1.22 6.87
CA TYR A 131 7.97 -2.23 6.88
C TYR A 131 7.37 -2.38 5.50
N THR A 132 7.06 -3.62 5.10
CA THR A 132 6.19 -3.89 3.96
C THR A 132 5.32 -5.12 4.19
N GLY A 133 4.12 -5.08 3.63
CA GLY A 133 3.17 -6.18 3.66
C GLY A 133 1.72 -5.73 3.84
N ARG A 134 0.99 -6.47 4.68
CA ARG A 134 -0.43 -6.23 4.95
C ARG A 134 -0.65 -5.09 5.93
N GLY A 135 -1.82 -4.45 5.86
CA GLY A 135 -2.24 -3.49 6.90
C GLY A 135 -2.71 -4.22 8.16
N VAL A 136 -3.61 -5.17 7.98
CA VAL A 136 -4.21 -5.97 9.04
C VAL A 136 -4.25 -7.46 8.64
N ASP A 137 -4.41 -8.34 9.61
CA ASP A 137 -4.46 -9.79 9.37
C ASP A 137 -5.78 -10.28 8.78
N ASN A 138 -6.84 -9.50 8.88
CA ASN A 138 -8.14 -9.82 8.27
C ASN A 138 -8.76 -8.59 7.58
N PRO A 139 -8.23 -8.18 6.40
CA PRO A 139 -8.68 -6.97 5.73
C PRO A 139 -10.09 -7.05 5.13
N ARG A 140 -10.58 -8.24 4.81
CA ARG A 140 -11.93 -8.43 4.25
C ARG A 140 -13.02 -8.33 5.32
N GLU A 141 -12.72 -8.79 6.54
CA GLU A 141 -13.64 -8.82 7.67
C GLU A 141 -12.93 -8.27 8.92
N THR A 142 -12.76 -6.94 8.99
CA THR A 142 -11.99 -6.30 10.07
C THR A 142 -12.57 -6.51 11.46
N ALA A 143 -13.86 -6.90 11.57
CA ALA A 143 -14.42 -7.34 12.85
C ALA A 143 -13.74 -8.61 13.42
N LYS A 144 -13.08 -9.39 12.57
CA LYS A 144 -12.29 -10.58 12.94
C LYS A 144 -10.79 -10.30 13.01
N MET A 145 -10.39 -9.06 12.86
CA MET A 145 -8.98 -8.65 12.96
C MET A 145 -8.45 -8.92 14.36
N THR A 146 -7.28 -9.54 14.43
CA THR A 146 -6.55 -9.75 15.69
C THR A 146 -5.31 -8.87 15.78
N VAL A 147 -4.72 -8.49 14.64
CA VAL A 147 -3.51 -7.67 14.56
C VAL A 147 -3.64 -6.60 13.48
N ASN A 148 -3.34 -5.35 13.85
CA ASN A 148 -3.06 -4.27 12.92
C ASN A 148 -1.54 -4.13 12.76
N ASN A 149 -0.98 -4.86 11.78
CA ASN A 149 0.46 -4.90 11.56
C ASN A 149 1.04 -3.54 11.14
N LEU A 150 0.28 -2.75 10.36
CA LEU A 150 0.69 -1.41 9.97
C LEU A 150 0.78 -0.48 11.18
N ALA A 151 -0.24 -0.45 12.04
CA ALA A 151 -0.23 0.37 13.24
C ALA A 151 0.91 -0.03 14.18
N GLN A 152 1.13 -1.33 14.37
CA GLN A 152 2.24 -1.85 15.19
C GLN A 152 3.60 -1.38 14.65
N ALA A 153 3.83 -1.49 13.36
CA ALA A 153 5.08 -1.04 12.73
C ALA A 153 5.30 0.47 12.91
N LEU A 154 4.24 1.28 12.75
CA LEU A 154 4.29 2.72 12.98
C LEU A 154 4.57 3.08 14.43
N GLU A 155 3.92 2.42 15.39
CA GLU A 155 4.15 2.62 16.83
C GLU A 155 5.61 2.34 17.21
N GLU A 156 6.12 1.19 16.81
CA GLU A 156 7.49 0.77 17.12
C GLU A 156 8.52 1.72 16.51
N HIS A 157 8.33 2.07 15.22
CA HIS A 157 9.26 2.97 14.52
C HIS A 157 9.25 4.38 15.12
N LEU A 158 8.08 4.95 15.39
CA LEU A 158 7.95 6.29 16.00
C LEU A 158 8.47 6.33 17.44
N ALA A 159 8.46 5.20 18.15
CA ALA A 159 9.07 5.07 19.47
C ALA A 159 10.61 4.89 19.41
N GLY A 160 11.21 4.93 18.22
CA GLY A 160 12.65 4.70 18.02
C GLY A 160 13.08 3.25 18.19
N LYS A 161 12.14 2.31 18.13
CA LYS A 161 12.40 0.87 18.23
C LYS A 161 12.53 0.24 16.83
N PRO A 162 13.30 -0.85 16.70
CA PRO A 162 13.22 -1.68 15.50
C PRO A 162 11.80 -2.22 15.31
N VAL A 163 11.34 -2.27 14.06
CA VAL A 163 10.06 -2.92 13.74
C VAL A 163 10.22 -4.42 13.97
N SER A 164 9.44 -4.98 14.89
CA SER A 164 9.56 -6.38 15.33
C SER A 164 9.18 -7.38 14.23
N THR A 165 8.22 -6.99 13.37
CA THR A 165 7.77 -7.79 12.22
C THR A 165 7.82 -6.93 10.97
N PRO A 166 9.02 -6.74 10.36
CA PRO A 166 9.19 -5.80 9.25
C PRO A 166 8.61 -6.29 7.93
N LEU A 167 8.37 -7.59 7.81
CA LEU A 167 7.82 -8.24 6.62
C LEU A 167 6.59 -9.06 6.97
N THR A 168 5.49 -8.84 6.24
CA THR A 168 4.31 -9.71 6.27
C THR A 168 3.81 -9.91 4.85
N ASN A 169 3.14 -11.04 4.58
CA ASN A 169 2.52 -11.23 3.29
C ASN A 169 1.32 -10.29 3.13
N PRO A 170 1.25 -9.48 2.06
CA PRO A 170 0.09 -8.68 1.78
C PRO A 170 -1.12 -9.59 1.51
N ILE A 171 -2.27 -9.24 2.07
CA ILE A 171 -3.53 -9.99 1.90
C ILE A 171 -4.46 -9.15 1.03
N GLY A 172 -4.79 -9.65 -0.15
CA GLY A 172 -5.62 -8.92 -1.10
C GLY A 172 -5.72 -9.60 -2.46
N CYS A 173 -6.37 -8.92 -3.39
CA CYS A 173 -6.38 -9.32 -4.79
C CYS A 173 -5.03 -8.98 -5.44
N ASN A 174 -4.62 -9.77 -6.44
CA ASN A 174 -3.43 -9.44 -7.23
C ASN A 174 -3.61 -8.09 -7.92
N VAL A 175 -2.52 -7.33 -8.06
CA VAL A 175 -2.49 -6.16 -8.96
C VAL A 175 -2.93 -6.59 -10.36
N LYS A 176 -3.77 -5.78 -11.00
CA LYS A 176 -4.29 -6.06 -12.35
C LYS A 176 -3.35 -5.48 -13.40
N TRP A 177 -2.49 -6.32 -13.96
CA TRP A 177 -1.48 -5.91 -14.94
C TRP A 177 -2.09 -5.79 -16.34
N VAL A 178 -1.64 -4.80 -17.09
CA VAL A 178 -2.07 -4.61 -18.50
C VAL A 178 -1.67 -5.82 -19.35
N GLY A 179 -2.61 -6.32 -20.14
CA GLY A 179 -2.39 -7.46 -21.03
C GLY A 179 -2.36 -8.82 -20.34
N GLN A 180 -2.65 -8.87 -19.04
CA GLN A 180 -2.68 -10.09 -18.25
C GLN A 180 -4.09 -10.38 -17.72
N ASP A 181 -4.36 -11.63 -17.35
CA ASP A 181 -5.61 -11.97 -16.67
C ASP A 181 -5.62 -11.46 -15.22
N ALA A 182 -6.81 -11.47 -14.61
CA ALA A 182 -7.03 -10.89 -13.27
C ALA A 182 -6.26 -11.59 -12.13
N HIS A 183 -5.75 -12.79 -12.36
CA HIS A 183 -5.04 -13.59 -11.36
C HIS A 183 -3.55 -13.73 -11.65
N TRP A 184 -3.08 -13.15 -12.75
CA TRP A 184 -1.69 -13.22 -13.13
C TRP A 184 -0.77 -12.53 -12.11
N MET A 185 0.40 -13.08 -11.89
CA MET A 185 1.51 -12.47 -11.15
C MET A 185 2.81 -12.70 -11.91
N PRO A 186 3.79 -11.77 -11.82
CA PRO A 186 5.13 -12.02 -12.33
C PRO A 186 5.73 -13.30 -11.75
N ALA A 187 6.51 -14.03 -12.54
CA ALA A 187 7.11 -15.30 -12.10
C ALA A 187 8.04 -15.15 -10.88
N GLU A 188 8.64 -13.97 -10.74
CA GLU A 188 9.51 -13.61 -9.62
C GLU A 188 8.74 -13.15 -8.38
N ALA A 189 7.43 -12.89 -8.52
CA ALA A 189 6.57 -12.48 -7.41
C ALA A 189 6.20 -13.73 -6.60
N CYS A 190 6.56 -13.71 -5.33
CA CYS A 190 6.20 -14.75 -4.37
C CYS A 190 5.79 -14.11 -3.05
N ASP A 191 5.23 -14.89 -2.16
CA ASP A 191 4.97 -14.40 -0.82
C ASP A 191 6.28 -13.94 -0.16
N LEU A 192 6.20 -12.81 0.57
CA LEU A 192 7.37 -12.19 1.20
C LEU A 192 7.89 -13.04 2.36
N VAL A 193 6.98 -13.75 3.03
CA VAL A 193 7.27 -14.66 4.13
C VAL A 193 6.79 -16.05 3.71
N LEU A 194 7.71 -17.01 3.67
CA LEU A 194 7.35 -18.40 3.43
C LEU A 194 6.49 -18.91 4.60
N PRO A 195 5.44 -19.71 4.34
CA PRO A 195 4.70 -20.35 5.41
C PRO A 195 5.67 -21.20 6.26
N GLU A 196 5.57 -21.07 7.59
CA GLU A 196 6.31 -21.95 8.48
C GLU A 196 5.99 -23.41 8.10
N LYS A 197 7.01 -24.22 7.87
CA LYS A 197 6.82 -25.66 7.69
C LYS A 197 6.14 -26.18 8.95
N ALA A 198 4.96 -26.75 8.80
CA ALA A 198 4.32 -27.46 9.90
C ALA A 198 5.34 -28.45 10.49
N PRO A 199 5.47 -28.51 11.81
CA PRO A 199 6.36 -29.50 12.44
C PRO A 199 5.96 -30.90 11.96
N ALA A 200 6.98 -31.65 11.55
CA ALA A 200 6.83 -33.01 11.05
C ALA A 200 6.29 -33.93 12.13
#